data_91fa9d5e4a91ce7fcbdb528a0182b912
#
_entry.id   91fa9d5e4a91ce7fcbdb528a0182b912
#
_cell.length_a   1.000
_cell.length_b   1.000
_cell.length_c   1.000
_cell.angle_alpha   90.00
_cell.angle_beta   90.00
_cell.angle_gamma   90.00
#
_symmetry.space_group_name_H-M   'P 1'
#
loop_
_entity.id
_entity.type
_entity.pdbx_description
1 polymer ?
#
loop_
_entity_poly.entity_id
_entity_poly.type
_entity_poly.pdbx_seq_one_letter_code
_entity_poly.pdbx_strand_id
1 'polypeptide(L)'
;MKGSVIKTLAVFAAGGVGYCALETLWRGRTHPSMFLCGGTVLVGFRRLAQKGTSRLGVCLKGCALITGCELLCGLAFNRRHTVWDYSALPGNFRGQICPQFSALWLGLCWPLSHLCPLVERHLALLDKPGAGGL
;
A
#
# COMPACT_ATOMS: atom_id res chain seq x y z
N MET A 1 1.78 18.37 -15.62
CA MET A 1 2.59 18.13 -14.41
C MET A 1 1.80 18.31 -13.11
N LYS A 2 1.09 19.41 -12.93
CA LYS A 2 0.30 19.64 -11.69
C LYS A 2 -0.74 18.55 -11.44
N GLY A 3 -1.49 18.11 -12.45
CA GLY A 3 -2.49 17.05 -12.31
C GLY A 3 -1.90 15.69 -11.90
N SER A 4 -0.71 15.34 -12.39
CA SER A 4 -0.02 14.11 -12.03
C SER A 4 0.43 14.11 -10.56
N VAL A 5 0.92 15.24 -10.06
CA VAL A 5 1.31 15.38 -8.64
C VAL A 5 0.09 15.28 -7.73
N ILE A 6 -1.02 15.94 -8.07
CA ILE A 6 -2.26 15.89 -7.30
C ILE A 6 -2.79 14.46 -7.22
N LYS A 7 -2.79 13.72 -8.34
CA LYS A 7 -3.20 12.31 -8.36
C LYS A 7 -2.32 11.44 -7.47
N THR A 8 -1.00 11.64 -7.55
CA THR A 8 -0.05 10.90 -6.71
C THR A 8 -0.29 11.19 -5.22
N LEU A 9 -0.50 12.45 -4.85
CA LEU A 9 -0.82 12.82 -3.48
C LEU A 9 -2.15 12.23 -3.01
N ALA A 10 -3.17 12.23 -3.87
CA ALA A 10 -4.47 11.61 -3.55
C ALA A 10 -4.35 10.11 -3.33
N VAL A 11 -3.59 9.42 -4.16
CA VAL A 11 -3.33 7.97 -4.02
C VAL A 11 -2.53 7.71 -2.75
N PHE A 12 -1.53 8.53 -2.45
CA PHE A 12 -0.74 8.43 -1.22
C PHE A 12 -1.64 8.58 0.01
N ALA A 13 -2.48 9.62 0.04
CA ALA A 13 -3.40 9.84 1.15
C ALA A 13 -4.41 8.70 1.30
N ALA A 14 -4.95 8.19 0.19
CA ALA A 14 -5.87 7.06 0.20
C ALA A 14 -5.21 5.79 0.76
N GLY A 15 -3.97 5.51 0.37
CA GLY A 15 -3.20 4.38 0.89
C GLY A 15 -2.88 4.52 2.36
N GLY A 16 -2.49 5.72 2.79
CA GLY A 16 -2.21 6.02 4.19
C GLY A 16 -3.44 5.88 5.08
N VAL A 17 -4.54 6.50 4.70
CA VAL A 17 -5.82 6.41 5.43
C VAL A 17 -6.33 4.96 5.44
N GLY A 18 -6.31 4.29 4.29
CA GLY A 18 -6.78 2.91 4.17
C GLY A 18 -5.99 1.95 5.06
N TYR A 19 -4.68 2.07 5.08
CA TYR A 19 -3.83 1.23 5.92
C TYR A 19 -4.04 1.51 7.41
N CYS A 20 -4.10 2.79 7.81
CA CYS A 20 -4.41 3.17 9.19
C CYS A 20 -5.79 2.66 9.63
N ALA A 21 -6.80 2.69 8.74
CA ALA A 21 -8.11 2.14 9.03
C ALA A 21 -8.06 0.63 9.24
N LEU A 22 -7.35 -0.11 8.38
CA LEU A 22 -7.16 -1.56 8.53
C LEU A 22 -6.44 -1.91 9.84
N GLU A 23 -5.39 -1.18 10.18
CA GLU A 23 -4.66 -1.34 11.44
C GLU A 23 -5.55 -1.11 12.66
N THR A 24 -6.33 -0.04 12.63
CA THR A 24 -7.24 0.28 13.73
C THR A 24 -8.33 -0.77 13.90
N LEU A 25 -8.88 -1.30 12.80
CA LEU A 25 -9.85 -2.39 12.83
C LEU A 25 -9.25 -3.69 13.34
N TRP A 26 -8.00 -3.97 12.99
CA TRP A 26 -7.32 -5.21 13.35
C TRP A 26 -6.74 -5.18 14.76
N ARG A 27 -6.07 -4.08 15.13
CA ARG A 27 -5.30 -3.97 16.40
C ARG A 27 -5.92 -2.98 17.39
N GLY A 28 -6.95 -2.24 17.00
CA GLY A 28 -7.55 -1.18 17.82
C GLY A 28 -6.72 0.09 17.92
N ARG A 29 -5.58 0.16 17.24
CA ARG A 29 -4.68 1.32 17.23
C ARG A 29 -3.87 1.36 15.95
N THR A 30 -3.33 2.54 15.63
CA THR A 30 -2.41 2.73 14.52
C THR A 30 -1.29 3.69 14.93
N HIS A 31 -0.29 3.85 14.06
CA HIS A 31 0.85 4.73 14.27
C HIS A 31 1.05 5.60 13.02
N PRO A 32 1.51 6.87 13.15
CA PRO A 32 1.72 7.75 11.99
C PRO A 32 2.63 7.17 10.90
N SER A 33 3.60 6.34 11.27
CA SER A 33 4.45 5.63 10.31
C SER A 33 3.68 4.72 9.38
N MET A 34 2.53 4.21 9.80
CA MET A 34 1.66 3.37 8.99
C MET A 34 0.98 4.17 7.88
N PHE A 35 0.71 5.44 8.11
CA PHE A 35 0.23 6.34 7.06
C PHE A 35 1.28 6.47 5.95
N LEU A 36 2.54 6.70 6.30
CA LEU A 36 3.65 6.78 5.35
C LEU A 36 3.85 5.45 4.61
N CYS A 37 3.83 4.34 5.33
CA CYS A 37 3.98 3.01 4.75
C CYS A 37 2.85 2.70 3.76
N GLY A 38 1.60 2.87 4.16
CA GLY A 38 0.43 2.60 3.33
C GLY A 38 0.37 3.51 2.10
N GLY A 39 0.69 4.78 2.26
CA GLY A 39 0.76 5.73 1.15
C GLY A 39 1.84 5.36 0.13
N THR A 40 3.04 5.07 0.59
CA THR A 40 4.17 4.65 -0.25
C THR A 40 3.86 3.36 -0.99
N VAL A 41 3.29 2.39 -0.31
CA VAL A 41 2.89 1.09 -0.89
C VAL A 41 1.86 1.30 -1.99
N LEU A 42 0.80 2.07 -1.75
CA LEU A 42 -0.25 2.22 -2.75
C LEU A 42 0.23 2.99 -3.98
N VAL A 43 1.06 4.02 -3.82
CA VAL A 43 1.69 4.73 -4.94
C VAL A 43 2.59 3.79 -5.74
N GLY A 44 3.42 3.01 -5.07
CA GLY A 44 4.30 2.04 -5.72
C GLY A 44 3.52 0.93 -6.43
N PHE A 45 2.49 0.40 -5.78
CA PHE A 45 1.62 -0.63 -6.36
C PHE A 45 0.89 -0.12 -7.61
N ARG A 46 0.38 1.11 -7.58
CA ARG A 46 -0.23 1.76 -8.74
C ARG A 46 0.72 1.78 -9.93
N ARG A 47 1.98 2.14 -9.71
CA ARG A 47 3.00 2.15 -10.78
C ARG A 47 3.30 0.75 -11.31
N LEU A 48 3.37 -0.24 -10.43
CA LEU A 48 3.52 -1.64 -10.82
C LEU A 48 2.35 -2.13 -11.66
N ALA A 49 1.12 -1.80 -11.27
CA ALA A 49 -0.09 -2.16 -11.99
C ALA A 49 -0.15 -1.54 -13.38
N GLN A 50 0.32 -0.30 -13.54
CA GLN A 50 0.38 0.40 -14.83
C GLN A 50 1.40 -0.23 -15.79
N LYS A 51 2.51 -0.75 -15.26
CA LYS A 51 3.60 -1.34 -16.06
C LYS A 51 3.49 -2.86 -16.17
N GLY A 52 2.64 -3.48 -15.35
CA GLY A 52 2.54 -4.92 -15.27
C GLY A 52 1.87 -5.53 -16.49
N THR A 53 2.38 -6.69 -16.93
CA THR A 53 1.84 -7.45 -18.06
C THR A 53 0.90 -8.56 -17.60
N SER A 54 1.12 -9.12 -16.41
CA SER A 54 0.27 -10.16 -15.83
C SER A 54 -0.16 -9.77 -14.41
N ARG A 55 -1.36 -10.19 -14.04
CA ARG A 55 -1.90 -9.95 -12.70
C ARG A 55 -1.06 -10.64 -11.62
N LEU A 56 -0.66 -11.89 -11.87
CA LEU A 56 0.21 -12.62 -10.95
C LEU A 56 1.55 -11.92 -10.76
N GLY A 57 2.17 -11.44 -11.83
CA GLY A 57 3.41 -10.68 -11.76
C GLY A 57 3.28 -9.40 -10.94
N VAL A 58 2.18 -8.67 -11.11
CA VAL A 58 1.88 -7.47 -10.31
C VAL A 58 1.71 -7.83 -8.84
N CYS A 59 1.00 -8.91 -8.54
CA CYS A 59 0.80 -9.37 -7.15
C CYS A 59 2.11 -9.79 -6.49
N LEU A 60 2.97 -10.50 -7.18
CA LEU A 60 4.27 -10.93 -6.64
C LEU A 60 5.18 -9.72 -6.36
N LYS A 61 5.26 -8.79 -7.31
CA LYS A 61 6.01 -7.54 -7.11
C LYS A 61 5.40 -6.65 -6.03
N GLY A 62 4.08 -6.59 -5.96
CA GLY A 62 3.36 -5.87 -4.91
C GLY A 62 3.62 -6.45 -3.53
N CYS A 63 3.60 -7.76 -3.39
CA CYS A 63 3.95 -8.46 -2.15
C CYS A 63 5.39 -8.12 -1.72
N ALA A 64 6.34 -8.15 -2.63
CA ALA A 64 7.73 -7.77 -2.36
C ALA A 64 7.83 -6.30 -1.94
N LEU A 65 7.10 -5.41 -2.59
CA LEU A 65 7.04 -3.99 -2.25
C LEU A 65 6.50 -3.77 -0.83
N ILE A 66 5.38 -4.40 -0.48
CA ILE A 66 4.78 -4.27 0.85
C ILE A 66 5.72 -4.82 1.91
N THR A 67 6.27 -6.01 1.71
CA THR A 67 7.22 -6.63 2.65
C THR A 67 8.47 -5.77 2.83
N GLY A 68 9.01 -5.22 1.75
CA GLY A 68 10.16 -4.32 1.81
C GLY A 68 9.85 -3.03 2.56
N CYS A 69 8.70 -2.40 2.29
CA CYS A 69 8.26 -1.20 3.01
C CYS A 69 8.01 -1.50 4.50
N GLU A 70 7.41 -2.65 4.81
CA GLU A 70 7.19 -3.08 6.19
C GLU A 70 8.52 -3.26 6.93
N LEU A 71 9.50 -3.89 6.31
CA LEU A 71 10.84 -4.03 6.89
C LEU A 71 11.49 -2.66 7.13
N LEU A 72 11.50 -1.79 6.14
CA LEU A 72 12.10 -0.45 6.26
C LEU A 72 11.41 0.40 7.33
N CYS A 73 10.08 0.42 7.33
CA CYS A 73 9.31 1.12 8.36
C CYS A 73 9.55 0.51 9.74
N GLY A 74 9.63 -0.82 9.82
CA GLY A 74 9.92 -1.51 11.06
C GLY A 74 11.28 -1.15 11.64
N LEU A 75 12.32 -1.13 10.81
CA LEU A 75 13.67 -0.78 11.24
C LEU A 75 13.80 0.71 11.59
N ALA A 76 13.01 1.58 10.97
CA ALA A 76 13.03 3.01 11.23
C ALA A 76 12.16 3.41 12.44
N PHE A 77 10.94 2.87 12.56
CA PHE A 77 9.92 3.35 13.50
C PHE A 77 9.45 2.31 14.50
N ASN A 78 9.80 1.04 14.32
CA ASN A 78 9.32 -0.06 15.16
C ASN A 78 10.47 -0.87 15.79
N ARG A 79 11.59 -0.23 16.09
CA ARG A 79 12.77 -0.89 16.66
C ARG A 79 12.49 -1.59 17.99
N ARG A 80 11.56 -1.04 18.78
CA ARG A 80 11.15 -1.59 20.07
C ARG A 80 9.96 -2.54 20.00
N HIS A 81 9.48 -2.87 18.79
CA HIS A 81 8.32 -3.73 18.55
C HIS A 81 7.05 -3.24 19.28
N THR A 82 6.88 -1.92 19.38
CA THR A 82 5.73 -1.31 20.05
C THR A 82 4.55 -1.09 19.10
N VAL A 83 4.79 -1.06 17.78
CA VAL A 83 3.75 -0.94 16.77
C VAL A 83 3.24 -2.31 16.36
N TRP A 84 4.15 -3.22 15.99
CA TRP A 84 3.88 -4.64 15.76
C TRP A 84 5.08 -5.48 16.18
N ASP A 85 4.85 -6.76 16.40
CA ASP A 85 5.89 -7.70 16.81
C ASP A 85 5.60 -9.09 16.25
N TYR A 86 6.43 -9.53 15.30
CA TYR A 86 6.34 -10.86 14.70
C TYR A 86 7.37 -11.83 15.28
N SER A 87 8.04 -11.48 16.37
CA SER A 87 9.13 -12.26 16.94
C SER A 87 8.72 -13.69 17.33
N ALA A 88 7.45 -13.90 17.67
CA ALA A 88 6.91 -15.22 18.02
C ALA A 88 6.54 -16.07 16.81
N LEU A 89 6.53 -15.51 15.59
CA LEU A 89 6.12 -16.23 14.39
C LEU A 89 7.31 -16.91 13.72
N PRO A 90 7.15 -18.18 13.27
CA PRO A 90 8.23 -18.89 12.59
C PRO A 90 8.67 -18.20 11.31
N GLY A 91 9.98 -18.18 11.07
CA GLY A 91 10.56 -17.58 9.88
C GLY A 91 10.60 -16.05 9.87
N ASN A 92 10.29 -15.39 11.01
CA ASN A 92 10.36 -13.95 11.08
C ASN A 92 11.81 -13.45 10.89
N PHE A 93 11.94 -12.25 10.34
CA PHE A 93 13.21 -11.53 10.24
C PHE A 93 13.15 -10.31 11.17
N ARG A 94 13.95 -10.35 12.23
CA ARG A 94 14.05 -9.29 13.25
C ARG A 94 12.71 -8.89 13.89
N GLY A 95 11.71 -9.80 13.87
CA GLY A 95 10.36 -9.50 14.36
C GLY A 95 9.60 -8.47 13.51
N GLN A 96 10.15 -8.01 12.39
CA GLN A 96 9.58 -6.95 11.55
C GLN A 96 8.77 -7.48 10.38
N ILE A 97 9.19 -8.59 9.79
CA ILE A 97 8.50 -9.27 8.68
C ILE A 97 8.46 -10.76 8.92
N CYS A 98 7.49 -11.43 8.30
CA CYS A 98 7.38 -12.89 8.39
C CYS A 98 6.65 -13.45 7.17
N PRO A 99 6.87 -14.75 6.84
CA PRO A 99 6.21 -15.39 5.69
C PRO A 99 4.68 -15.38 5.76
N GLN A 100 4.12 -15.51 6.95
CA GLN A 100 2.67 -15.57 7.18
C GLN A 100 2.00 -14.25 6.74
N PHE A 101 2.54 -13.11 7.15
CA PHE A 101 2.02 -11.81 6.76
C PHE A 101 2.35 -11.46 5.31
N SER A 102 3.50 -11.89 4.79
CA SER A 102 3.80 -11.75 3.36
C SER A 102 2.79 -12.51 2.48
N ALA A 103 2.33 -13.69 2.92
CA ALA A 103 1.26 -14.42 2.26
C ALA A 103 -0.07 -13.64 2.28
N LEU A 104 -0.40 -12.97 3.39
CA LEU A 104 -1.56 -12.08 3.49
C LEU A 104 -1.43 -10.88 2.54
N TRP A 105 -0.25 -10.29 2.43
CA TRP A 105 0.01 -9.19 1.50
C TRP A 105 -0.15 -9.63 0.05
N LEU A 106 0.31 -10.83 -0.29
CA LEU A 106 0.09 -11.41 -1.61
C LEU A 106 -1.40 -11.55 -1.90
N GLY A 107 -2.18 -12.07 -0.95
CA GLY A 107 -3.63 -12.18 -1.05
C GLY A 107 -4.31 -10.82 -1.21
N LEU A 108 -3.85 -9.79 -0.50
CA LEU A 108 -4.38 -8.43 -0.61
C LEU A 108 -4.08 -7.80 -1.97
N CYS A 109 -2.94 -8.11 -2.58
CA CYS A 109 -2.57 -7.58 -3.89
C CYS A 109 -3.53 -8.03 -4.99
N TRP A 110 -4.17 -9.18 -4.86
CA TRP A 110 -5.12 -9.69 -5.86
C TRP A 110 -6.32 -8.74 -6.05
N PRO A 111 -7.14 -8.42 -5.01
CA PRO A 111 -8.20 -7.43 -5.17
C PRO A 111 -7.68 -6.05 -5.53
N LEU A 112 -6.54 -5.61 -5.01
CA LEU A 112 -5.94 -4.33 -5.40
C LEU A 112 -5.61 -4.27 -6.88
N SER A 113 -5.16 -5.36 -7.49
CA SER A 113 -4.87 -5.43 -8.92
C SER A 113 -6.13 -5.25 -9.78
N HIS A 114 -7.31 -5.58 -9.27
CA HIS A 114 -8.59 -5.32 -9.91
C HIS A 114 -9.08 -3.89 -9.69
N LEU A 115 -8.85 -3.34 -8.49
CA LEU A 115 -9.32 -2.01 -8.12
C LEU A 115 -8.52 -0.88 -8.79
N CYS A 116 -7.21 -1.05 -8.97
CA CYS A 116 -6.36 -0.01 -9.56
C CYS A 116 -6.85 0.48 -10.93
N PRO A 117 -7.22 -0.38 -11.89
CA PRO A 117 -7.76 0.09 -13.18
C PRO A 117 -9.08 0.86 -13.05
N LEU A 118 -9.93 0.49 -12.10
CA LEU A 118 -11.19 1.19 -11.84
C LEU A 118 -10.92 2.60 -11.28
N VAL A 119 -9.99 2.72 -10.35
CA VAL A 119 -9.58 4.02 -9.79
C VAL A 119 -8.96 4.89 -10.88
N GLU A 120 -8.11 4.33 -11.74
CA GLU A 120 -7.52 5.07 -12.86
C GLU A 120 -8.58 5.61 -13.82
N ARG A 121 -9.62 4.84 -14.11
CA ARG A 121 -10.74 5.30 -14.95
C ARG A 121 -11.44 6.50 -14.32
N HIS A 122 -11.70 6.47 -13.01
CA HIS A 122 -12.32 7.58 -12.31
C HIS A 122 -11.43 8.82 -12.27
N LEU A 123 -10.13 8.64 -12.01
CA LEU A 123 -9.17 9.74 -12.03
C LEU A 123 -9.04 10.38 -13.42
N ALA A 124 -9.11 9.56 -14.48
CA ALA A 124 -9.06 10.06 -15.86
C ALA A 124 -10.30 10.90 -16.24
N LEU A 125 -11.46 10.62 -15.64
CA LEU A 125 -12.66 11.43 -15.85
C LEU A 125 -12.53 12.83 -15.27
N LEU A 126 -11.74 12.99 -14.19
CA LEU A 126 -11.50 14.28 -13.57
C LEU A 126 -10.57 15.18 -14.42
N ASP A 127 -9.80 14.60 -15.33
CA ASP A 127 -8.87 15.34 -16.19
C ASP A 127 -9.49 15.86 -17.48
N LYS A 128 -10.74 15.48 -17.80
CA LYS A 128 -11.39 15.95 -19.03
C LYS A 128 -11.74 17.43 -18.89
N PRO A 129 -11.17 18.31 -19.74
CA PRO A 129 -11.60 19.71 -19.79
C PRO A 129 -13.04 19.74 -20.28
N GLY A 130 -13.98 20.18 -19.45
CA GLY A 130 -15.38 20.36 -19.83
C GLY A 130 -16.42 19.75 -18.91
N ALA A 131 -16.05 19.00 -17.87
CA ALA A 131 -17.02 18.52 -16.86
C ALA A 131 -17.50 19.63 -15.90
N GLY A 132 -16.99 20.85 -16.04
CA GLY A 132 -17.37 22.04 -15.27
C GLY A 132 -17.90 23.19 -16.11
N GLY A 133 -18.30 22.93 -17.36
CA GLY A 133 -18.87 23.94 -18.24
C GLY A 133 -20.40 23.90 -18.20
N LEU A 134 -20.96 24.68 -17.34
CA LEU A 134 -22.24 25.33 -17.54
C LEU A 134 -21.96 26.80 -17.66
#